data_497e561461a7243c48a4a12ca8eb7b71
#
_entry.id   497e561461a7243c48a4a12ca8eb7b71
#
_cell.length_a   1.000
_cell.length_b   1.000
_cell.length_c   1.000
_cell.angle_alpha   90.00
_cell.angle_beta   90.00
_cell.angle_gamma   90.00
#
_symmetry.space_group_name_H-M   'P 1'
#
loop_
_entity.id
_entity.type
_entity.pdbx_description
1 polymer ?
#
loop_
_entity_poly.entity_id
_entity_poly.type
_entity_poly.pdbx_seq_one_letter_code
_entity_poly.pdbx_strand_id
1 'polypeptide(L)'
;MKMSGANVALDAIIGVAHSGVTGGLVVYVADDPGVEAGMPEQDSRLLAQLCGLPLLDPADPASAYRLTRYAFGLSEATGLPVLLRSVTSVAHARAPVDSTMRWRPLDRPAAFSRDISRYTKAGSLICLLQHRENLARLAKAEEAFRADGINTLTAGSVAGPGGLGVIGAGVVNAYLAEVLAEREAAGQPVPAGLYLEAVLPLEEGKVRELLHSCRTVTVFEELEPVVEREVRSLATRLGWQGRILGKLDGVLPRVGRYTRREILAGLSALDGHQVDSAGAASHEALSVKHPITFCAGCPHRGTYLALNRALKALKLPKEEIVVTGDIGCTILGMNAPISSCWTELAMGSSLGLAQGFQRAGLREPLVATIGDSTFFHAGMPALVNAVQHGTPLVLIILDNGWTSMTGFQVNPGSDVGFQAAGSRRVSIEAVVRAMGVDYAAVLDPFDQPAAIEVMKNAIQAAGVRVVIAQRECALTVARRVKERELYRIYREACTFCRACLRETGCPALHMTRTGDKEHMAIDEELCTGCGLCATCCKFDAIHEVQA
;
A
#
# COMPACT_ATOMS: atom_id res chain seq x y z
N MET A 1 6.07 6.12 -1.38
CA MET A 1 5.38 5.04 -2.15
C MET A 1 5.04 3.89 -1.20
N LYS A 2 4.06 3.03 -1.52
CA LYS A 2 3.85 1.75 -0.81
C LYS A 2 4.95 0.76 -1.24
N MET A 3 5.20 -0.30 -0.47
CA MET A 3 6.23 -1.31 -0.79
C MET A 3 6.14 -1.84 -2.22
N SER A 4 4.92 -2.03 -2.76
CA SER A 4 4.74 -2.45 -4.16
C SER A 4 5.31 -1.46 -5.18
N GLY A 5 5.22 -0.15 -4.90
CA GLY A 5 5.84 0.88 -5.73
C GLY A 5 7.36 0.86 -5.64
N ALA A 6 7.92 0.55 -4.46
CA ALA A 6 9.35 0.39 -4.29
C ALA A 6 9.89 -0.82 -5.10
N ASN A 7 9.12 -1.92 -5.17
CA ASN A 7 9.47 -3.07 -6.00
C ASN A 7 9.56 -2.71 -7.49
N VAL A 8 8.64 -1.90 -7.99
CA VAL A 8 8.66 -1.43 -9.40
C VAL A 8 9.85 -0.50 -9.66
N ALA A 9 10.21 0.34 -8.69
CA ALA A 9 11.32 1.29 -8.79
C ALA A 9 12.70 0.68 -8.46
N LEU A 10 12.77 -0.61 -8.11
CA LEU A 10 13.94 -1.24 -7.51
C LEU A 10 15.20 -1.11 -8.38
N ASP A 11 15.10 -1.36 -9.69
CA ASP A 11 16.23 -1.23 -10.61
C ASP A 11 16.79 0.20 -10.64
N ALA A 12 15.91 1.20 -10.67
CA ALA A 12 16.31 2.60 -10.61
C ALA A 12 16.95 2.96 -9.26
N ILE A 13 16.42 2.44 -8.14
CA ILE A 13 16.97 2.68 -6.80
C ILE A 13 18.38 2.09 -6.69
N ILE A 14 18.60 0.85 -7.15
CA ILE A 14 19.92 0.22 -7.19
C ILE A 14 20.89 1.04 -8.06
N GLY A 15 20.43 1.43 -9.25
CA GLY A 15 21.22 2.24 -10.17
C GLY A 15 21.69 3.56 -9.56
N VAL A 16 20.81 4.26 -8.85
CA VAL A 16 21.13 5.52 -8.16
C VAL A 16 22.03 5.30 -6.94
N ALA A 17 21.82 4.22 -6.17
CA ALA A 17 22.69 3.88 -5.04
C ALA A 17 24.15 3.71 -5.47
N HIS A 18 24.40 3.04 -6.58
CA HIS A 18 25.73 2.86 -7.15
C HIS A 18 26.32 4.13 -7.77
N SER A 19 25.50 4.94 -8.48
CA SER A 19 25.96 6.23 -9.02
C SER A 19 26.23 7.26 -7.92
N GLY A 20 25.55 7.14 -6.80
CA GLY A 20 25.48 8.16 -5.76
C GLY A 20 24.66 9.37 -6.16
N VAL A 21 24.32 10.18 -5.17
CA VAL A 21 23.56 11.43 -5.33
C VAL A 21 24.41 12.64 -4.96
N THR A 22 24.04 13.81 -5.48
CA THR A 22 24.71 15.08 -5.14
C THR A 22 23.82 15.94 -4.25
N GLY A 23 22.52 15.99 -4.54
CA GLY A 23 21.51 16.56 -3.65
C GLY A 23 20.85 15.47 -2.83
N GLY A 24 20.20 15.85 -1.73
CA GLY A 24 19.52 14.88 -0.86
C GLY A 24 18.39 14.16 -1.57
N LEU A 25 18.43 12.83 -1.56
CA LEU A 25 17.37 11.96 -2.09
C LEU A 25 16.87 11.05 -0.97
N VAL A 26 15.58 11.19 -0.65
CA VAL A 26 14.90 10.34 0.33
C VAL A 26 13.85 9.51 -0.36
N VAL A 27 13.93 8.20 -0.19
CA VAL A 27 12.95 7.23 -0.70
C VAL A 27 12.02 6.84 0.44
N TYR A 28 10.85 7.48 0.49
CA TYR A 28 9.83 7.13 1.48
C TYR A 28 9.06 5.89 1.05
N VAL A 29 9.06 4.86 1.91
CA VAL A 29 8.35 3.60 1.67
C VAL A 29 7.44 3.28 2.85
N ALA A 30 6.17 3.01 2.57
CA ALA A 30 5.17 2.61 3.56
C ALA A 30 4.93 1.10 3.48
N ASP A 31 5.26 0.40 4.56
CA ASP A 31 4.93 -1.01 4.79
C ASP A 31 3.57 -1.13 5.50
N ASP A 32 2.95 -2.30 5.39
CA ASP A 32 1.61 -2.55 5.90
C ASP A 32 1.55 -3.84 6.75
N PRO A 33 2.18 -3.85 7.94
CA PRO A 33 2.06 -4.97 8.86
C PRO A 33 0.60 -5.21 9.24
N GLY A 34 0.15 -6.48 9.16
CA GLY A 34 -1.25 -6.84 9.39
C GLY A 34 -2.17 -6.66 8.18
N VAL A 35 -1.65 -6.18 7.05
CA VAL A 35 -2.37 -6.08 5.75
C VAL A 35 -3.68 -5.28 5.85
N GLU A 36 -3.69 -4.17 6.57
CA GLU A 36 -4.89 -3.34 6.79
C GLU A 36 -5.39 -2.67 5.50
N ALA A 37 -4.48 -2.38 4.57
CA ALA A 37 -4.79 -1.74 3.28
C ALA A 37 -4.75 -2.70 2.07
N GLY A 38 -4.77 -4.01 2.31
CA GLY A 38 -4.60 -5.05 1.29
C GLY A 38 -3.21 -5.05 0.66
N MET A 39 -2.82 -6.02 -0.07
CA MET A 39 -1.49 -6.34 -0.58
C MET A 39 -0.74 -7.30 0.36
N PRO A 40 0.12 -8.19 -0.17
CA PRO A 40 0.93 -9.08 0.66
C PRO A 40 1.76 -8.30 1.67
N GLU A 41 1.91 -8.82 2.89
CA GLU A 41 2.89 -8.30 3.83
C GLU A 41 4.28 -8.33 3.21
N GLN A 42 5.02 -7.23 3.36
CA GLN A 42 6.36 -7.10 2.81
C GLN A 42 7.18 -6.16 3.68
N ASP A 43 8.46 -6.50 3.85
CA ASP A 43 9.41 -5.73 4.64
C ASP A 43 10.39 -4.98 3.74
N SER A 44 10.22 -3.68 3.61
CA SER A 44 11.06 -2.83 2.79
C SER A 44 12.49 -2.64 3.35
N ARG A 45 12.76 -3.07 4.59
CA ARG A 45 14.13 -3.09 5.15
C ARG A 45 15.04 -4.03 4.36
N LEU A 46 14.49 -5.13 3.82
CA LEU A 46 15.22 -6.02 2.93
C LEU A 46 15.60 -5.35 1.61
N LEU A 47 14.79 -4.41 1.11
CA LEU A 47 15.15 -3.60 -0.07
C LEU A 47 16.35 -2.69 0.23
N ALA A 48 16.40 -2.10 1.43
CA ALA A 48 17.55 -1.28 1.83
C ALA A 48 18.84 -2.10 1.86
N GLN A 49 18.79 -3.33 2.39
CA GLN A 49 19.93 -4.25 2.36
C GLN A 49 20.34 -4.61 0.93
N LEU A 50 19.39 -4.97 0.08
CA LEU A 50 19.64 -5.33 -1.33
C LEU A 50 20.27 -4.17 -2.12
N CYS A 51 19.81 -2.94 -1.88
CA CYS A 51 20.29 -1.75 -2.59
C CYS A 51 21.56 -1.14 -1.97
N GLY A 52 21.97 -1.57 -0.78
CA GLY A 52 23.06 -0.95 -0.03
C GLY A 52 22.74 0.49 0.39
N LEU A 53 21.57 0.70 1.01
CA LEU A 53 21.07 2.01 1.44
C LEU A 53 21.00 2.12 2.96
N PRO A 54 21.29 3.31 3.53
CA PRO A 54 20.93 3.60 4.90
C PRO A 54 19.40 3.65 5.04
N LEU A 55 18.90 3.12 6.18
CA LEU A 55 17.49 3.04 6.49
C LEU A 55 17.17 3.66 7.83
N LEU A 56 16.17 4.54 7.83
CA LEU A 56 15.56 5.15 9.00
C LEU A 56 14.13 4.63 9.16
N ASP A 57 13.75 4.30 10.39
CA ASP A 57 12.46 3.69 10.74
C ASP A 57 11.86 4.43 11.96
N PRO A 58 11.01 5.45 11.77
CA PRO A 58 10.46 6.25 12.85
C PRO A 58 9.50 5.46 13.74
N ALA A 59 9.50 5.77 15.02
CA ALA A 59 8.64 5.17 16.03
C ALA A 59 7.23 5.81 16.10
N ASP A 60 7.13 7.10 15.76
CA ASP A 60 5.94 7.92 15.91
C ASP A 60 5.94 9.12 14.95
N PRO A 61 4.88 9.95 14.89
CA PRO A 61 4.84 11.12 14.01
C PRO A 61 5.92 12.18 14.31
N ALA A 62 6.35 12.33 15.56
CA ALA A 62 7.37 13.30 15.93
C ALA A 62 8.76 12.86 15.42
N SER A 63 9.10 11.59 15.61
CA SER A 63 10.31 11.00 15.04
C SER A 63 10.26 10.97 13.51
N ALA A 64 9.10 10.71 12.90
CA ALA A 64 8.95 10.76 11.44
C ALA A 64 9.28 12.16 10.88
N TYR A 65 8.81 13.21 11.55
CA TYR A 65 9.14 14.60 11.18
C TYR A 65 10.64 14.88 11.32
N ARG A 66 11.25 14.52 12.45
CA ARG A 66 12.66 14.72 12.74
C ARG A 66 13.56 13.93 11.77
N LEU A 67 13.26 12.65 11.57
CA LEU A 67 14.06 11.75 10.72
C LEU A 67 13.92 12.08 9.24
N THR A 68 12.78 12.62 8.77
CA THR A 68 12.65 13.10 7.40
C THR A 68 13.68 14.21 7.13
N ARG A 69 13.83 15.16 8.03
CA ARG A 69 14.83 16.22 7.91
C ARG A 69 16.25 15.67 7.95
N TYR A 70 16.51 14.77 8.90
CA TYR A 70 17.81 14.11 9.05
C TYR A 70 18.19 13.32 7.79
N ALA A 71 17.24 12.62 7.17
CA ALA A 71 17.45 11.83 5.97
C ALA A 71 18.01 12.63 4.79
N PHE A 72 17.55 13.86 4.57
CA PHE A 72 18.11 14.72 3.52
C PHE A 72 19.55 15.10 3.81
N GLY A 73 19.87 15.51 5.05
CA GLY A 73 21.23 15.81 5.46
C GLY A 73 22.18 14.62 5.36
N LEU A 74 21.72 13.45 5.82
CA LEU A 74 22.46 12.18 5.72
C LEU A 74 22.73 11.81 4.25
N SER A 75 21.72 11.96 3.39
CA SER A 75 21.86 11.67 1.97
C SER A 75 22.93 12.55 1.31
N GLU A 76 22.94 13.84 1.59
CA GLU A 76 23.96 14.77 1.07
C GLU A 76 25.35 14.46 1.63
N ALA A 77 25.47 14.15 2.93
CA ALA A 77 26.74 13.86 3.58
C ALA A 77 27.37 12.54 3.09
N THR A 78 26.55 11.52 2.86
CA THR A 78 27.03 10.21 2.44
C THR A 78 27.11 10.06 0.92
N GLY A 79 26.31 10.83 0.17
CA GLY A 79 26.12 10.67 -1.27
C GLY A 79 25.27 9.46 -1.63
N LEU A 80 24.46 8.94 -0.70
CA LEU A 80 23.52 7.84 -0.93
C LEU A 80 22.06 8.31 -0.83
N PRO A 81 21.14 7.71 -1.59
CA PRO A 81 19.74 7.79 -1.23
C PRO A 81 19.53 7.23 0.18
N VAL A 82 18.60 7.80 0.94
CA VAL A 82 18.19 7.29 2.25
C VAL A 82 16.81 6.69 2.14
N LEU A 83 16.62 5.46 2.59
CA LEU A 83 15.29 4.87 2.70
C LEU A 83 14.68 5.28 4.04
N LEU A 84 13.56 5.99 3.99
CA LEU A 84 12.74 6.32 5.15
C LEU A 84 11.52 5.39 5.13
N ARG A 85 11.53 4.40 6.01
CA ARG A 85 10.43 3.45 6.18
C ARG A 85 9.36 4.05 7.09
N SER A 86 8.12 3.77 6.81
CA SER A 86 7.02 3.99 7.74
C SER A 86 6.10 2.79 7.72
N VAL A 87 5.40 2.53 8.82
CA VAL A 87 4.37 1.49 8.90
C VAL A 87 3.00 2.14 9.03
N THR A 88 1.93 1.38 8.76
CA THR A 88 0.55 1.86 8.81
C THR A 88 0.24 2.58 10.12
N SER A 89 0.69 2.05 11.25
CA SER A 89 0.48 2.64 12.58
C SER A 89 1.06 4.05 12.71
N VAL A 90 2.23 4.31 12.14
CA VAL A 90 2.87 5.65 12.14
C VAL A 90 2.24 6.54 11.07
N ALA A 91 2.01 6.02 9.86
CA ALA A 91 1.51 6.80 8.73
C ALA A 91 0.08 7.34 8.95
N HIS A 92 -0.75 6.64 9.73
CA HIS A 92 -2.11 7.06 10.09
C HIS A 92 -2.21 7.80 11.41
N ALA A 93 -1.14 7.82 12.21
CA ALA A 93 -1.11 8.52 13.47
C ALA A 93 -1.04 10.05 13.28
N ARG A 94 -1.51 10.78 14.29
CA ARG A 94 -1.43 12.25 14.37
C ARG A 94 -0.92 12.63 15.74
N ALA A 95 0.05 13.52 15.77
CA ALA A 95 0.54 14.12 17.01
C ALA A 95 0.94 15.57 16.75
N PRO A 96 0.90 16.44 17.78
CA PRO A 96 1.52 17.75 17.68
C PRO A 96 3.02 17.59 17.53
N VAL A 97 3.61 18.36 16.63
CA VAL A 97 5.07 18.43 16.43
C VAL A 97 5.53 19.87 16.60
N ASP A 98 6.67 20.06 17.26
CA ASP A 98 7.29 21.38 17.34
C ASP A 98 7.95 21.71 15.99
N SER A 99 7.28 22.54 15.19
CA SER A 99 7.72 22.95 13.87
C SER A 99 8.48 24.28 13.94
N THR A 100 9.75 24.21 14.29
CA THR A 100 10.66 25.36 14.17
C THR A 100 11.26 25.48 12.77
N MET A 101 10.92 24.55 11.87
CA MET A 101 11.50 24.46 10.53
C MET A 101 10.93 25.49 9.58
N ARG A 102 11.76 26.38 9.07
CA ARG A 102 11.47 27.19 7.89
C ARG A 102 12.17 26.56 6.68
N TRP A 103 11.37 26.07 5.73
CA TRP A 103 11.89 25.64 4.45
C TRP A 103 12.48 26.86 3.71
N ARG A 104 13.71 26.73 3.25
CA ARG A 104 14.35 27.72 2.37
C ARG A 104 14.73 27.01 1.08
N PRO A 105 14.25 27.49 -0.08
CA PRO A 105 14.74 26.96 -1.35
C PRO A 105 16.24 27.15 -1.43
N LEU A 106 16.95 26.12 -1.84
CA LEU A 106 18.37 26.26 -2.19
C LEU A 106 18.42 26.85 -3.59
N ASP A 107 18.89 28.08 -3.68
CA ASP A 107 19.16 28.75 -4.94
C ASP A 107 20.52 28.26 -5.49
N ARG A 108 20.53 27.02 -5.97
CA ARG A 108 21.69 26.44 -6.65
C ARG A 108 21.35 26.22 -8.11
N PRO A 109 22.12 26.77 -9.06
CA PRO A 109 21.90 26.50 -10.47
C PRO A 109 22.09 25.01 -10.75
N ALA A 110 21.20 24.45 -11.55
CA ALA A 110 21.33 23.06 -11.98
C ALA A 110 22.61 22.91 -12.83
N ALA A 111 23.49 22.00 -12.46
CA ALA A 111 24.70 21.69 -13.20
C ALA A 111 24.81 20.18 -13.41
N PHE A 112 25.18 19.78 -14.63
CA PHE A 112 25.44 18.39 -14.97
C PHE A 112 26.93 18.16 -15.17
N SER A 113 27.52 17.26 -14.36
CA SER A 113 28.89 16.79 -14.56
C SER A 113 28.91 15.62 -15.56
N ARG A 114 29.71 15.74 -16.62
CA ARG A 114 29.86 14.69 -17.65
C ARG A 114 30.86 13.62 -17.17
N ASP A 115 30.45 12.84 -16.19
CA ASP A 115 31.27 11.77 -15.61
C ASP A 115 30.70 10.39 -16.00
N ILE A 116 31.32 9.79 -17.01
CA ILE A 116 30.93 8.45 -17.50
C ILE A 116 31.11 7.39 -16.41
N SER A 117 32.16 7.51 -15.61
CA SER A 117 32.46 6.54 -14.55
C SER A 117 31.39 6.53 -13.46
N ARG A 118 30.70 7.64 -13.25
CA ARG A 118 29.65 7.81 -12.26
C ARG A 118 28.26 7.46 -12.81
N TYR A 119 27.93 7.92 -14.02
CA TYR A 119 26.54 7.87 -14.50
C TYR A 119 26.25 6.75 -15.48
N THR A 120 27.23 5.90 -15.82
CA THR A 120 26.98 4.72 -16.67
C THR A 120 27.13 3.42 -15.89
N LYS A 121 26.51 2.38 -16.41
CA LYS A 121 26.61 0.99 -15.93
C LYS A 121 27.24 0.10 -17.00
N ALA A 122 28.00 0.71 -17.90
CA ALA A 122 28.68 0.01 -18.99
C ALA A 122 30.14 -0.25 -18.62
N GLY A 123 30.53 -1.50 -18.61
CA GLY A 123 31.88 -1.94 -18.31
C GLY A 123 32.08 -2.42 -16.86
N SER A 124 32.69 -3.60 -16.75
CA SER A 124 32.87 -4.28 -15.46
C SER A 124 33.68 -3.46 -14.45
N LEU A 125 34.73 -2.76 -14.88
CA LEU A 125 35.56 -1.96 -14.01
C LEU A 125 34.78 -0.82 -13.35
N ILE A 126 33.95 -0.11 -14.11
CA ILE A 126 33.11 0.99 -13.61
C ILE A 126 32.14 0.46 -12.55
N CYS A 127 31.45 -0.64 -12.86
CA CYS A 127 30.48 -1.22 -11.92
C CYS A 127 31.13 -1.71 -10.62
N LEU A 128 32.32 -2.32 -10.70
CA LEU A 128 33.07 -2.76 -9.52
C LEU A 128 33.53 -1.58 -8.65
N LEU A 129 33.99 -0.49 -9.26
CA LEU A 129 34.36 0.73 -8.53
C LEU A 129 33.14 1.37 -7.84
N GLN A 130 32.03 1.48 -8.57
CA GLN A 130 30.78 2.01 -7.99
C GLN A 130 30.29 1.17 -6.81
N HIS A 131 30.42 -0.17 -6.89
CA HIS A 131 30.05 -1.03 -5.77
C HIS A 131 30.94 -0.79 -4.54
N ARG A 132 32.26 -0.70 -4.73
CA ARG A 132 33.19 -0.37 -3.64
C ARG A 132 32.89 0.98 -3.02
N GLU A 133 32.57 1.98 -3.84
CA GLU A 133 32.17 3.30 -3.35
C GLU A 133 30.84 3.26 -2.59
N ASN A 134 29.86 2.48 -3.05
CA ASN A 134 28.59 2.30 -2.34
C ASN A 134 28.83 1.74 -0.93
N LEU A 135 29.66 0.70 -0.79
CA LEU A 135 30.02 0.13 0.52
C LEU A 135 30.74 1.16 1.44
N ALA A 136 31.64 1.95 0.87
CA ALA A 136 32.33 2.99 1.63
C ALA A 136 31.38 4.12 2.09
N ARG A 137 30.42 4.49 1.24
CA ARG A 137 29.36 5.45 1.58
C ARG A 137 28.43 4.91 2.66
N LEU A 138 28.12 3.62 2.63
CA LEU A 138 27.30 2.96 3.65
C LEU A 138 28.00 2.95 5.02
N ALA A 139 29.31 2.70 5.05
CA ALA A 139 30.09 2.81 6.28
C ALA A 139 30.07 4.23 6.87
N LYS A 140 30.12 5.28 6.02
CA LYS A 140 29.95 6.67 6.48
C LYS A 140 28.58 6.93 7.10
N ALA A 141 27.53 6.24 6.64
CA ALA A 141 26.21 6.36 7.25
C ALA A 141 26.19 5.82 8.69
N GLU A 142 26.86 4.69 8.97
CA GLU A 142 26.99 4.17 10.34
C GLU A 142 27.77 5.14 11.23
N GLU A 143 28.86 5.73 10.72
CA GLU A 143 29.61 6.74 11.45
C GLU A 143 28.73 7.96 11.78
N ALA A 144 27.91 8.42 10.84
CA ALA A 144 26.97 9.53 11.07
C ALA A 144 25.92 9.17 12.14
N PHE A 145 25.33 7.98 12.09
CA PHE A 145 24.38 7.53 13.12
C PHE A 145 24.98 7.60 14.53
N ARG A 146 26.20 7.15 14.66
CA ARG A 146 26.94 7.19 15.93
C ARG A 146 27.26 8.63 16.38
N ALA A 147 27.75 9.45 15.46
CA ALA A 147 28.14 10.83 15.77
C ALA A 147 26.93 11.70 16.15
N ASP A 148 25.82 11.50 15.48
CA ASP A 148 24.59 12.27 15.67
C ASP A 148 23.69 11.71 16.78
N GLY A 149 24.03 10.53 17.33
CA GLY A 149 23.31 9.91 18.45
C GLY A 149 21.86 9.54 18.11
N ILE A 150 21.59 9.13 16.87
CA ILE A 150 20.22 8.85 16.40
C ILE A 150 19.58 7.68 17.17
N ASN A 151 20.34 6.62 17.42
CA ASN A 151 19.90 5.50 18.23
C ASN A 151 20.18 5.78 19.72
N THR A 152 19.31 5.33 20.60
CA THR A 152 19.40 5.58 22.04
C THR A 152 19.66 4.30 22.80
N LEU A 153 20.68 4.29 23.65
CA LEU A 153 20.97 3.21 24.60
C LEU A 153 20.66 3.69 26.02
N THR A 154 19.86 2.93 26.76
CA THR A 154 19.50 3.20 28.17
C THR A 154 20.01 2.09 29.07
N ALA A 155 20.45 2.45 30.26
CA ALA A 155 20.83 1.49 31.27
C ALA A 155 19.60 0.78 31.86
N GLY A 156 19.74 -0.50 32.18
CA GLY A 156 18.73 -1.24 32.94
C GLY A 156 18.84 -1.00 34.44
N SER A 157 17.80 -1.34 35.18
CA SER A 157 17.77 -1.27 36.65
C SER A 157 18.71 -2.31 37.30
N VAL A 158 19.10 -3.36 36.57
CA VAL A 158 20.05 -4.39 37.03
C VAL A 158 21.33 -4.24 36.21
N ALA A 159 22.34 -3.70 36.83
CA ALA A 159 23.65 -3.52 36.20
C ALA A 159 24.52 -4.80 36.31
N GLY A 160 25.30 -5.09 35.25
CA GLY A 160 26.31 -6.13 35.24
C GLY A 160 26.07 -7.28 34.26
N PRO A 161 27.02 -8.24 34.16
CA PRO A 161 27.04 -9.29 33.13
C PRO A 161 25.87 -10.29 33.18
N GLY A 162 24.94 -10.16 34.11
CA GLY A 162 23.72 -10.98 34.22
C GLY A 162 22.45 -10.23 33.83
N GLY A 163 22.55 -9.01 33.32
CA GLY A 163 21.41 -8.15 32.99
C GLY A 163 20.52 -8.67 31.86
N LEU A 164 19.34 -8.11 31.80
CA LEU A 164 18.37 -8.31 30.73
C LEU A 164 18.38 -7.11 29.79
N GLY A 165 18.27 -7.35 28.49
CA GLY A 165 18.28 -6.30 27.49
C GLY A 165 17.13 -6.42 26.50
N VAL A 166 16.75 -5.29 25.92
CA VAL A 166 15.82 -5.21 24.81
C VAL A 166 16.40 -4.39 23.68
N ILE A 167 16.12 -4.79 22.45
CA ILE A 167 16.39 -3.99 21.25
C ILE A 167 15.06 -3.76 20.56
N GLY A 168 14.69 -2.51 20.32
CA GLY A 168 13.51 -2.14 19.56
C GLY A 168 13.87 -1.45 18.26
N ALA A 169 13.05 -1.62 17.21
CA ALA A 169 13.23 -0.94 15.92
C ALA A 169 11.90 -0.39 15.39
N GLY A 170 11.92 0.87 14.95
CA GLY A 170 10.76 1.54 14.38
C GLY A 170 9.62 1.75 15.39
N VAL A 171 8.37 1.56 14.96
CA VAL A 171 7.17 1.79 15.77
C VAL A 171 7.17 1.04 17.11
N VAL A 172 7.85 -0.09 17.17
CA VAL A 172 7.96 -0.91 18.38
C VAL A 172 8.61 -0.15 19.54
N ASN A 173 9.47 0.82 19.24
CA ASN A 173 10.11 1.67 20.25
C ASN A 173 9.07 2.45 21.08
N ALA A 174 7.98 2.93 20.46
CA ALA A 174 6.92 3.62 21.16
C ALA A 174 6.18 2.69 22.14
N TYR A 175 5.87 1.47 21.71
CA TYR A 175 5.22 0.47 22.56
C TYR A 175 6.12 -0.01 23.70
N LEU A 176 7.42 -0.22 23.43
CA LEU A 176 8.40 -0.55 24.45
C LEU A 176 8.50 0.54 25.52
N ALA A 177 8.60 1.80 25.08
CA ALA A 177 8.70 2.92 26.00
C ALA A 177 7.51 3.00 26.95
N GLU A 178 6.28 2.81 26.44
CA GLU A 178 5.05 2.79 27.24
C GLU A 178 5.07 1.66 28.28
N VAL A 179 5.32 0.43 27.83
CA VAL A 179 5.29 -0.75 28.72
C VAL A 179 6.41 -0.71 29.74
N LEU A 180 7.62 -0.26 29.37
CA LEU A 180 8.73 -0.17 30.31
C LEU A 180 8.54 0.96 31.35
N ALA A 181 7.91 2.07 30.97
CA ALA A 181 7.53 3.12 31.94
C ALA A 181 6.50 2.61 32.96
N GLU A 182 5.55 1.79 32.56
CA GLU A 182 4.61 1.17 33.48
C GLU A 182 5.29 0.15 34.42
N ARG A 183 6.24 -0.65 33.92
CA ARG A 183 7.05 -1.54 34.76
C ARG A 183 7.84 -0.75 35.82
N GLU A 184 8.45 0.34 35.41
CA GLU A 184 9.20 1.21 36.31
C GLU A 184 8.29 1.80 37.41
N ALA A 185 7.11 2.34 37.00
CA ALA A 185 6.12 2.85 37.93
C ALA A 185 5.59 1.78 38.91
N ALA A 186 5.55 0.51 38.49
CA ALA A 186 5.18 -0.63 39.32
C ALA A 186 6.35 -1.15 40.18
N GLY A 187 7.53 -0.54 40.15
CA GLY A 187 8.72 -0.99 40.87
C GLY A 187 9.31 -2.31 40.36
N GLN A 188 8.98 -2.71 39.13
CA GLN A 188 9.52 -3.91 38.50
C GLN A 188 10.87 -3.64 37.83
N PRO A 189 11.73 -4.65 37.69
CA PRO A 189 13.00 -4.50 37.00
C PRO A 189 12.81 -4.05 35.54
N VAL A 190 13.55 -3.02 35.10
CA VAL A 190 13.56 -2.52 33.74
C VAL A 190 14.83 -3.02 33.04
N PRO A 191 14.73 -3.69 31.89
CA PRO A 191 15.88 -4.13 31.11
C PRO A 191 16.67 -2.95 30.53
N ALA A 192 17.94 -3.15 30.20
CA ALA A 192 18.69 -2.19 29.39
C ALA A 192 18.06 -2.13 27.98
N GLY A 193 17.92 -0.94 27.40
CA GLY A 193 17.22 -0.74 26.15
C GLY A 193 18.09 -0.12 25.06
N LEU A 194 18.08 -0.71 23.86
CA LEU A 194 18.60 -0.09 22.65
C LEU A 194 17.44 0.18 21.70
N TYR A 195 17.20 1.45 21.42
CA TYR A 195 16.11 1.92 20.55
C TYR A 195 16.67 2.39 19.23
N LEU A 196 16.41 1.62 18.17
CA LEU A 196 16.91 1.87 16.83
C LEU A 196 15.88 2.65 16.02
N GLU A 197 16.25 3.85 15.59
CA GLU A 197 15.56 4.66 14.58
C GLU A 197 16.38 4.71 13.28
N ALA A 198 17.70 4.58 13.37
CA ALA A 198 18.59 4.27 12.25
C ALA A 198 18.90 2.76 12.33
N VAL A 199 18.27 2.00 11.43
CA VAL A 199 18.22 0.53 11.53
C VAL A 199 19.31 -0.13 10.69
N LEU A 200 19.61 0.42 9.53
CA LEU A 200 20.63 -0.07 8.61
C LEU A 200 21.51 1.08 8.08
N PRO A 201 22.83 0.88 8.02
CA PRO A 201 23.58 -0.21 8.65
C PRO A 201 23.41 -0.22 10.17
N LEU A 202 23.53 -1.41 10.78
CA LEU A 202 23.41 -1.54 12.22
C LEU A 202 24.56 -0.79 12.93
N GLU A 203 24.25 0.02 13.95
CA GLU A 203 25.25 0.68 14.79
C GLU A 203 25.90 -0.34 15.75
N GLU A 204 26.91 -1.05 15.26
CA GLU A 204 27.54 -2.17 15.98
C GLU A 204 28.08 -1.79 17.36
N GLY A 205 28.52 -0.54 17.52
CA GLY A 205 29.08 -0.04 18.79
C GLY A 205 28.08 -0.15 19.94
N LYS A 206 26.86 0.37 19.78
CA LYS A 206 25.81 0.32 20.81
C LYS A 206 25.29 -1.09 21.04
N VAL A 207 25.15 -1.90 19.98
CA VAL A 207 24.78 -3.31 20.13
C VAL A 207 25.83 -4.06 20.96
N ARG A 208 27.11 -3.85 20.67
CA ARG A 208 28.20 -4.45 21.45
C ARG A 208 28.14 -4.04 22.92
N GLU A 209 27.92 -2.77 23.21
CA GLU A 209 27.80 -2.25 24.57
C GLU A 209 26.62 -2.91 25.31
N LEU A 210 25.43 -3.03 24.66
CA LEU A 210 24.29 -3.73 25.24
C LEU A 210 24.60 -5.21 25.50
N LEU A 211 25.17 -5.93 24.52
CA LEU A 211 25.50 -7.35 24.68
C LEU A 211 26.49 -7.61 25.81
N HIS A 212 27.48 -6.73 26.02
CA HIS A 212 28.41 -6.86 27.13
C HIS A 212 27.77 -6.69 28.51
N SER A 213 26.66 -5.93 28.59
CA SER A 213 25.93 -5.69 29.85
C SER A 213 24.82 -6.70 30.12
N CYS A 214 24.46 -7.52 29.14
CA CYS A 214 23.31 -8.41 29.23
C CYS A 214 23.68 -9.87 29.00
N ARG A 215 22.94 -10.77 29.65
CA ARG A 215 22.99 -12.23 29.41
C ARG A 215 21.90 -12.69 28.45
N THR A 216 20.76 -12.01 28.47
CA THR A 216 19.62 -12.30 27.57
C THR A 216 19.12 -11.00 26.97
N VAL A 217 18.89 -11.01 25.67
CA VAL A 217 18.40 -9.84 24.92
C VAL A 217 17.20 -10.26 24.08
N THR A 218 16.10 -9.53 24.17
CA THR A 218 14.95 -9.72 23.26
C THR A 218 14.96 -8.65 22.18
N VAL A 219 14.83 -9.06 20.90
CA VAL A 219 14.75 -8.16 19.76
C VAL A 219 13.30 -8.01 19.32
N PHE A 220 12.80 -6.78 19.38
CA PHE A 220 11.44 -6.41 18.99
C PHE A 220 11.47 -5.62 17.67
N GLU A 221 10.87 -6.18 16.65
CA GLU A 221 10.73 -5.57 15.32
C GLU A 221 9.51 -6.14 14.62
N GLU A 222 8.84 -5.39 13.76
CA GLU A 222 7.73 -5.94 12.96
C GLU A 222 8.25 -6.69 11.73
N LEU A 223 7.42 -7.58 11.17
CA LEU A 223 7.66 -8.36 9.95
C LEU A 223 8.90 -9.26 10.02
N GLU A 224 9.88 -9.11 9.14
CA GLU A 224 11.03 -10.01 9.04
C GLU A 224 12.07 -9.78 10.14
N PRO A 225 12.84 -10.81 10.55
CA PRO A 225 13.89 -10.67 11.56
C PRO A 225 15.17 -10.01 10.98
N VAL A 226 15.06 -8.76 10.56
CA VAL A 226 16.17 -8.03 9.94
C VAL A 226 17.20 -7.63 11.00
N VAL A 227 16.76 -6.93 12.03
CA VAL A 227 17.63 -6.50 13.15
C VAL A 227 18.13 -7.71 13.93
N GLU A 228 17.26 -8.68 14.20
CA GLU A 228 17.65 -9.89 14.93
C GLU A 228 18.78 -10.66 14.22
N ARG A 229 18.74 -10.79 12.89
CA ARG A 229 19.80 -11.44 12.11
C ARG A 229 21.13 -10.69 12.23
N GLU A 230 21.11 -9.37 12.10
CA GLU A 230 22.31 -8.52 12.24
C GLU A 230 22.90 -8.62 13.67
N VAL A 231 22.05 -8.55 14.70
CA VAL A 231 22.47 -8.70 16.10
C VAL A 231 23.07 -10.10 16.38
N ARG A 232 22.43 -11.16 15.86
CA ARG A 232 22.96 -12.53 15.99
C ARG A 232 24.30 -12.70 15.26
N SER A 233 24.43 -12.13 14.08
CA SER A 233 25.68 -12.12 13.32
C SER A 233 26.78 -11.43 14.09
N LEU A 234 26.51 -10.25 14.65
CA LEU A 234 27.47 -9.51 15.47
C LEU A 234 27.82 -10.27 16.75
N ALA A 235 26.84 -10.81 17.47
CA ALA A 235 27.04 -11.61 18.68
C ALA A 235 27.96 -12.80 18.42
N THR A 236 27.79 -13.49 17.30
CA THR A 236 28.66 -14.61 16.88
C THR A 236 30.09 -14.13 16.60
N ARG A 237 30.27 -13.00 15.89
CA ARG A 237 31.60 -12.43 15.63
C ARG A 237 32.33 -12.00 16.93
N LEU A 238 31.57 -11.57 17.94
CA LEU A 238 32.09 -11.17 19.25
C LEU A 238 32.36 -12.36 20.19
N GLY A 239 31.95 -13.57 19.81
CA GLY A 239 32.02 -14.73 20.71
C GLY A 239 31.10 -14.61 21.94
N TRP A 240 30.05 -13.79 21.87
CA TRP A 240 29.11 -13.60 22.96
C TRP A 240 28.28 -14.85 23.22
N GLN A 241 28.19 -15.29 24.47
CA GLN A 241 27.57 -16.56 24.89
C GLN A 241 26.18 -16.40 25.51
N GLY A 242 25.60 -15.21 25.41
CA GLY A 242 24.26 -14.96 25.93
C GLY A 242 23.14 -15.50 25.01
N ARG A 243 21.90 -15.21 25.37
CA ARG A 243 20.71 -15.66 24.66
C ARG A 243 20.02 -14.49 23.96
N ILE A 244 19.76 -14.62 22.67
CA ILE A 244 18.92 -13.68 21.90
C ILE A 244 17.56 -14.31 21.67
N LEU A 245 16.51 -13.63 22.12
CA LEU A 245 15.11 -13.98 21.93
C LEU A 245 14.51 -13.11 20.82
N GLY A 246 13.61 -13.68 20.04
CA GLY A 246 12.95 -12.93 18.98
C GLY A 246 12.05 -13.79 18.12
N LYS A 247 12.11 -13.54 16.82
CA LYS A 247 11.31 -14.27 15.82
C LYS A 247 11.93 -15.60 15.40
N LEU A 248 13.25 -15.67 15.38
CA LEU A 248 13.98 -16.85 14.89
C LEU A 248 13.90 -18.05 15.84
N ASP A 249 13.63 -17.81 17.12
CA ASP A 249 13.36 -18.86 18.10
C ASP A 249 11.86 -19.01 18.43
N GLY A 250 10.98 -18.32 17.71
CA GLY A 250 9.54 -18.45 17.82
C GLY A 250 8.91 -17.73 19.03
N VAL A 251 9.65 -16.93 19.76
CA VAL A 251 9.12 -16.13 20.89
C VAL A 251 8.19 -15.02 20.39
N LEU A 252 8.52 -14.41 19.27
CA LEU A 252 7.75 -13.33 18.67
C LEU A 252 7.24 -13.73 17.27
N PRO A 253 6.04 -13.26 16.87
CA PRO A 253 5.48 -13.60 15.56
C PRO A 253 6.19 -12.85 14.43
N ARG A 254 6.25 -13.49 13.24
CA ARG A 254 6.76 -12.88 11.99
C ARG A 254 5.68 -12.22 11.15
N VAL A 255 4.42 -12.49 11.46
CA VAL A 255 3.26 -12.05 10.69
C VAL A 255 2.41 -11.11 11.53
N GLY A 256 1.88 -10.09 10.88
CA GLY A 256 1.01 -9.12 11.52
C GLY A 256 1.74 -7.94 12.16
N ARG A 257 0.98 -6.92 12.51
CA ARG A 257 1.49 -5.79 13.27
C ARG A 257 1.67 -6.15 14.73
N TYR A 258 2.63 -5.49 15.37
CA TYR A 258 2.81 -5.58 16.80
C TYR A 258 1.85 -4.63 17.53
N THR A 259 1.45 -5.09 18.69
CA THR A 259 0.66 -4.35 19.67
C THR A 259 1.35 -4.49 21.04
N ARG A 260 0.78 -3.87 22.05
CA ARG A 260 1.22 -4.05 23.42
C ARG A 260 1.33 -5.55 23.83
N ARG A 261 0.49 -6.43 23.26
CA ARG A 261 0.49 -7.86 23.55
C ARG A 261 1.82 -8.52 23.19
N GLU A 262 2.35 -8.25 22.02
CA GLU A 262 3.62 -8.81 21.55
C GLU A 262 4.79 -8.31 22.40
N ILE A 263 4.73 -7.06 22.85
CA ILE A 263 5.72 -6.50 23.78
C ILE A 263 5.68 -7.21 25.12
N LEU A 264 4.51 -7.38 25.72
CA LEU A 264 4.35 -8.09 26.99
C LEU A 264 4.78 -9.56 26.88
N ALA A 265 4.47 -10.24 25.77
CA ALA A 265 4.90 -11.59 25.51
C ALA A 265 6.43 -11.73 25.46
N GLY A 266 7.10 -10.87 24.70
CA GLY A 266 8.57 -10.85 24.60
C GLY A 266 9.26 -10.49 25.91
N LEU A 267 8.70 -9.58 26.72
CA LEU A 267 9.20 -9.26 28.05
C LEU A 267 8.97 -10.40 29.03
N SER A 268 7.82 -11.06 28.99
CA SER A 268 7.56 -12.26 29.79
C SER A 268 8.58 -13.37 29.52
N ALA A 269 8.87 -13.63 28.23
CA ALA A 269 9.90 -14.59 27.84
C ALA A 269 11.31 -14.15 28.28
N LEU A 270 11.60 -12.85 28.26
CA LEU A 270 12.85 -12.27 28.77
C LEU A 270 13.01 -12.52 30.28
N ASP A 271 11.91 -12.39 31.04
CA ASP A 271 11.85 -12.66 32.49
C ASP A 271 11.87 -14.17 32.81
N GLY A 272 11.84 -15.06 31.81
CA GLY A 272 11.88 -16.51 31.97
C GLY A 272 10.52 -17.16 32.21
N HIS A 273 9.42 -16.45 31.99
CA HIS A 273 8.07 -16.97 32.09
C HIS A 273 7.58 -17.58 30.76
N GLN A 274 6.74 -18.60 30.84
CA GLN A 274 6.03 -19.12 29.67
C GLN A 274 4.98 -18.09 29.23
N VAL A 275 4.93 -17.79 27.92
CA VAL A 275 3.93 -16.90 27.35
C VAL A 275 2.63 -17.68 27.19
N ASP A 276 1.61 -17.30 27.95
CA ASP A 276 0.29 -17.87 27.80
C ASP A 276 -0.42 -17.23 26.60
N SER A 277 -0.50 -17.97 25.49
CA SER A 277 -1.14 -17.50 24.23
C SER A 277 -2.69 -17.49 24.30
N ALA A 278 -3.26 -17.97 25.40
CA ALA A 278 -4.69 -18.22 25.53
C ALA A 278 -5.57 -16.96 25.73
N GLY A 279 -4.99 -15.79 26.07
CA GLY A 279 -5.76 -14.57 26.32
C GLY A 279 -6.29 -13.85 25.07
N ALA A 280 -5.86 -14.25 23.88
CA ALA A 280 -6.16 -13.53 22.63
C ALA A 280 -7.56 -13.81 22.04
N ALA A 281 -8.20 -14.89 22.44
CA ALA A 281 -9.46 -15.33 21.80
C ALA A 281 -10.70 -14.49 22.16
N SER A 282 -10.68 -13.72 23.26
CA SER A 282 -11.88 -13.05 23.76
C SER A 282 -12.23 -11.73 23.04
N HIS A 283 -11.24 -11.04 22.46
CA HIS A 283 -11.47 -9.75 21.81
C HIS A 283 -11.75 -9.85 20.29
N GLU A 284 -11.24 -10.88 19.62
CA GLU A 284 -11.58 -11.16 18.22
C GLU A 284 -13.07 -11.48 18.01
N ALA A 285 -13.72 -12.11 18.99
CA ALA A 285 -15.15 -12.42 18.96
C ALA A 285 -16.06 -11.17 18.98
N LEU A 286 -15.54 -10.01 19.43
CA LEU A 286 -16.26 -8.75 19.45
C LEU A 286 -16.03 -7.92 18.18
N SER A 287 -15.09 -8.30 17.33
CA SER A 287 -14.77 -7.59 16.09
C SER A 287 -15.73 -8.01 14.97
N VAL A 288 -16.53 -7.07 14.49
CA VAL A 288 -17.33 -7.27 13.28
C VAL A 288 -16.47 -6.98 12.06
N LYS A 289 -16.15 -8.04 11.30
CA LYS A 289 -15.44 -7.89 10.03
C LYS A 289 -16.38 -7.31 8.98
N HIS A 290 -16.16 -6.07 8.58
CA HIS A 290 -16.84 -5.47 7.45
C HIS A 290 -16.06 -5.77 6.16
N PRO A 291 -16.67 -6.41 5.15
CA PRO A 291 -16.01 -6.59 3.87
C PRO A 291 -15.77 -5.22 3.21
N ILE A 292 -14.58 -5.02 2.68
CA ILE A 292 -14.25 -3.84 1.90
C ILE A 292 -15.15 -3.83 0.66
N THR A 293 -15.85 -2.72 0.39
CA THR A 293 -16.73 -2.56 -0.77
C THR A 293 -16.47 -1.24 -1.49
N PHE A 294 -17.03 -1.09 -2.69
CA PHE A 294 -17.04 0.18 -3.40
C PHE A 294 -17.75 1.26 -2.58
N CYS A 295 -17.23 2.50 -2.65
CA CYS A 295 -17.90 3.67 -2.06
C CYS A 295 -19.31 3.88 -2.64
N ALA A 296 -20.17 4.60 -1.94
CA ALA A 296 -21.42 5.08 -2.52
C ALA A 296 -21.11 5.94 -3.76
N GLY A 297 -21.86 5.74 -4.85
CA GLY A 297 -21.66 6.43 -6.12
C GLY A 297 -20.35 6.13 -6.85
N CYS A 298 -19.65 5.10 -6.48
CA CYS A 298 -18.40 4.72 -7.15
C CYS A 298 -18.66 4.35 -8.62
N PRO A 299 -17.94 4.96 -9.60
CA PRO A 299 -18.13 4.64 -11.02
C PRO A 299 -17.73 3.21 -11.36
N HIS A 300 -16.75 2.63 -10.66
CA HIS A 300 -16.35 1.24 -10.85
C HIS A 300 -17.52 0.27 -10.56
N ARG A 301 -18.39 0.59 -9.58
CA ARG A 301 -19.61 -0.16 -9.32
C ARG A 301 -20.53 -0.21 -10.55
N GLY A 302 -20.72 0.95 -11.20
CA GLY A 302 -21.50 1.04 -12.43
C GLY A 302 -20.92 0.21 -13.57
N THR A 303 -19.58 0.22 -13.71
CA THR A 303 -18.85 -0.56 -14.71
C THR A 303 -19.08 -2.07 -14.53
N TYR A 304 -18.89 -2.60 -13.32
CA TYR A 304 -19.12 -4.02 -13.04
C TYR A 304 -20.60 -4.41 -13.12
N LEU A 305 -21.50 -3.50 -12.75
CA LEU A 305 -22.93 -3.72 -12.93
C LEU A 305 -23.29 -3.85 -14.41
N ALA A 306 -22.76 -2.97 -15.27
CA ALA A 306 -22.96 -3.03 -16.71
C ALA A 306 -22.35 -4.31 -17.31
N LEU A 307 -21.13 -4.70 -16.90
CA LEU A 307 -20.51 -5.97 -17.30
C LEU A 307 -21.40 -7.16 -16.95
N ASN A 308 -21.83 -7.28 -15.69
CA ASN A 308 -22.67 -8.38 -15.22
C ASN A 308 -24.02 -8.46 -15.96
N ARG A 309 -24.62 -7.32 -16.29
CA ARG A 309 -25.86 -7.23 -17.07
C ARG A 309 -25.63 -7.59 -18.54
N ALA A 310 -24.51 -7.18 -19.11
CA ALA A 310 -24.14 -7.56 -20.48
C ALA A 310 -23.92 -9.08 -20.60
N LEU A 311 -23.22 -9.69 -19.66
CA LEU A 311 -23.02 -11.13 -19.59
C LEU A 311 -24.36 -11.88 -19.50
N LYS A 312 -25.25 -11.43 -18.62
CA LYS A 312 -26.60 -12.00 -18.48
C LYS A 312 -27.41 -11.87 -19.76
N ALA A 313 -27.32 -10.71 -20.44
CA ALA A 313 -28.02 -10.48 -21.70
C ALA A 313 -27.50 -11.39 -22.83
N LEU A 314 -26.22 -11.69 -22.83
CA LEU A 314 -25.55 -12.61 -23.75
C LEU A 314 -25.73 -14.09 -23.36
N LYS A 315 -26.37 -14.37 -22.22
CA LYS A 315 -26.53 -15.72 -21.65
C LYS A 315 -25.20 -16.42 -21.37
N LEU A 316 -24.22 -15.64 -20.99
CA LEU A 316 -22.89 -16.13 -20.57
C LEU A 316 -22.83 -16.15 -19.04
N PRO A 317 -22.79 -17.33 -18.40
CA PRO A 317 -22.60 -17.43 -16.95
C PRO A 317 -21.27 -16.82 -16.53
N LYS A 318 -21.23 -16.20 -15.35
CA LYS A 318 -19.98 -15.60 -14.81
C LYS A 318 -18.86 -16.64 -14.65
N GLU A 319 -19.23 -17.87 -14.36
CA GLU A 319 -18.34 -19.00 -14.13
C GLU A 319 -17.63 -19.46 -15.43
N GLU A 320 -18.20 -19.10 -16.58
CA GLU A 320 -17.65 -19.40 -17.92
C GLU A 320 -16.82 -18.23 -18.48
N ILE A 321 -16.53 -17.23 -17.67
CA ILE A 321 -15.72 -16.06 -18.06
C ILE A 321 -14.62 -15.84 -17.04
N VAL A 322 -13.41 -15.64 -17.51
CA VAL A 322 -12.30 -15.27 -16.63
C VAL A 322 -12.10 -13.77 -16.65
N VAL A 323 -12.38 -13.14 -15.52
CA VAL A 323 -12.12 -11.72 -15.31
C VAL A 323 -10.86 -11.58 -14.44
N THR A 324 -9.76 -11.16 -15.05
CA THR A 324 -8.53 -10.85 -14.32
C THR A 324 -8.58 -9.43 -13.77
N GLY A 325 -8.39 -9.30 -12.47
CA GLY A 325 -8.35 -8.01 -11.77
C GLY A 325 -6.95 -7.45 -11.63
N ASP A 326 -6.88 -6.18 -11.31
CA ASP A 326 -5.65 -5.44 -11.05
C ASP A 326 -5.70 -4.72 -9.70
N ILE A 327 -4.53 -4.29 -9.23
CA ILE A 327 -4.40 -3.57 -7.95
C ILE A 327 -5.11 -2.21 -8.03
N GLY A 328 -5.77 -1.86 -6.95
CA GLY A 328 -6.47 -0.60 -6.77
C GLY A 328 -7.96 -0.80 -6.53
N CYS A 329 -8.76 0.25 -6.66
CA CYS A 329 -10.22 0.17 -6.45
C CYS A 329 -10.92 -0.85 -7.36
N THR A 330 -10.31 -1.22 -8.48
CA THR A 330 -10.86 -2.21 -9.42
C THR A 330 -11.09 -3.56 -8.78
N ILE A 331 -10.19 -3.99 -7.87
CA ILE A 331 -10.26 -5.31 -7.25
C ILE A 331 -11.49 -5.48 -6.34
N LEU A 332 -12.07 -4.40 -5.87
CA LEU A 332 -13.29 -4.49 -5.05
C LEU A 332 -14.45 -5.17 -5.78
N GLY A 333 -14.34 -5.32 -7.12
CA GLY A 333 -15.23 -6.15 -7.92
C GLY A 333 -15.20 -7.66 -7.59
N MET A 334 -14.21 -8.14 -6.82
CA MET A 334 -14.18 -9.52 -6.33
C MET A 334 -15.21 -9.77 -5.23
N ASN A 335 -15.58 -8.74 -4.48
CA ASN A 335 -16.46 -8.87 -3.32
C ASN A 335 -17.94 -8.97 -3.72
N ALA A 336 -18.69 -9.71 -2.90
CA ALA A 336 -20.14 -9.77 -3.05
C ALA A 336 -20.78 -8.38 -2.88
N PRO A 337 -21.86 -8.09 -3.61
CA PRO A 337 -22.59 -8.96 -4.52
C PRO A 337 -22.05 -8.93 -5.97
N ILE A 338 -21.04 -8.11 -6.26
CA ILE A 338 -20.46 -7.97 -7.61
C ILE A 338 -19.84 -9.28 -8.07
N SER A 339 -18.87 -9.80 -7.31
CA SER A 339 -18.22 -11.11 -7.51
C SER A 339 -17.81 -11.37 -8.96
N SER A 340 -17.06 -10.44 -9.55
CA SER A 340 -16.70 -10.48 -10.98
C SER A 340 -15.20 -10.40 -11.28
N CYS A 341 -14.36 -10.38 -10.26
CA CYS A 341 -12.90 -10.48 -10.42
C CYS A 341 -12.38 -11.74 -9.75
N TRP A 342 -11.50 -12.47 -10.42
CA TRP A 342 -10.98 -13.75 -9.94
C TRP A 342 -9.51 -13.73 -9.53
N THR A 343 -8.76 -12.71 -9.94
CA THR A 343 -7.31 -12.63 -9.65
C THR A 343 -6.90 -11.22 -9.24
N GLU A 344 -5.88 -11.14 -8.40
CA GLU A 344 -5.14 -9.92 -8.06
C GLU A 344 -3.72 -10.33 -7.67
N LEU A 345 -2.70 -9.85 -8.39
CA LEU A 345 -1.30 -10.20 -8.07
C LEU A 345 -0.41 -8.97 -7.93
N ALA A 346 -0.29 -8.16 -8.99
CA ALA A 346 0.59 -6.99 -9.02
C ALA A 346 -0.01 -5.90 -9.93
N MET A 347 0.46 -4.66 -9.77
CA MET A 347 0.04 -3.54 -10.64
C MET A 347 0.37 -3.85 -12.10
N GLY A 348 -0.64 -3.83 -12.97
CA GLY A 348 -0.53 -4.15 -14.40
C GLY A 348 -0.59 -5.64 -14.73
N SER A 349 -0.73 -6.53 -13.74
CA SER A 349 -0.71 -7.98 -13.96
C SER A 349 -1.97 -8.52 -14.63
N SER A 350 -3.10 -7.83 -14.58
CA SER A 350 -4.37 -8.29 -15.14
C SER A 350 -4.26 -8.69 -16.61
N LEU A 351 -3.65 -7.84 -17.43
CA LEU A 351 -3.41 -8.11 -18.84
C LEU A 351 -2.42 -9.25 -19.07
N GLY A 352 -1.35 -9.34 -18.27
CA GLY A 352 -0.39 -10.42 -18.36
C GLY A 352 -1.00 -11.78 -18.03
N LEU A 353 -1.84 -11.83 -16.98
CA LEU A 353 -2.57 -13.04 -16.58
C LEU A 353 -3.54 -13.51 -17.68
N ALA A 354 -4.35 -12.58 -18.24
CA ALA A 354 -5.27 -12.89 -19.32
C ALA A 354 -4.54 -13.49 -20.55
N GLN A 355 -3.42 -12.89 -20.95
CA GLN A 355 -2.58 -13.41 -22.03
C GLN A 355 -1.97 -14.76 -21.68
N GLY A 356 -1.53 -14.96 -20.44
CA GLY A 356 -1.00 -16.23 -19.96
C GLY A 356 -2.04 -17.35 -20.02
N PHE A 357 -3.26 -17.07 -19.56
CA PHE A 357 -4.37 -18.03 -19.63
C PHE A 357 -4.70 -18.43 -21.06
N GLN A 358 -4.78 -17.46 -21.97
CA GLN A 358 -5.01 -17.74 -23.39
C GLN A 358 -3.92 -18.65 -24.00
N ARG A 359 -2.65 -18.35 -23.71
CA ARG A 359 -1.52 -19.14 -24.18
C ARG A 359 -1.46 -20.53 -23.54
N ALA A 360 -1.95 -20.68 -22.32
CA ALA A 360 -2.10 -21.97 -21.66
C ALA A 360 -3.25 -22.83 -22.24
N GLY A 361 -4.01 -22.28 -23.21
CA GLY A 361 -5.06 -23.01 -23.91
C GLY A 361 -6.45 -22.81 -23.34
N LEU A 362 -6.65 -21.83 -22.43
CA LEU A 362 -7.97 -21.47 -21.92
C LEU A 362 -8.82 -20.92 -23.07
N ARG A 363 -10.04 -21.42 -23.19
CA ARG A 363 -10.97 -21.06 -24.29
C ARG A 363 -12.10 -20.15 -23.88
N GLU A 364 -12.29 -19.98 -22.57
CA GLU A 364 -13.28 -19.09 -22.01
C GLU A 364 -12.95 -17.64 -22.39
N PRO A 365 -13.99 -16.80 -22.59
CA PRO A 365 -13.78 -15.39 -22.86
C PRO A 365 -12.97 -14.72 -21.74
N LEU A 366 -11.95 -13.96 -22.12
CA LEU A 366 -11.04 -13.29 -21.20
C LEU A 366 -11.37 -11.80 -21.12
N VAL A 367 -11.59 -11.33 -19.90
CA VAL A 367 -11.74 -9.91 -19.58
C VAL A 367 -10.66 -9.51 -18.58
N ALA A 368 -9.88 -8.50 -18.89
CA ALA A 368 -8.94 -7.89 -17.96
C ALA A 368 -9.50 -6.54 -17.48
N THR A 369 -9.38 -6.25 -16.19
CA THR A 369 -9.78 -4.94 -15.64
C THR A 369 -8.56 -4.24 -15.04
N ILE A 370 -8.42 -2.94 -15.30
CA ILE A 370 -7.28 -2.14 -14.84
C ILE A 370 -7.74 -0.70 -14.52
N GLY A 371 -7.17 -0.08 -13.49
CA GLY A 371 -7.39 1.34 -13.23
C GLY A 371 -6.57 2.23 -14.17
N ASP A 372 -7.01 3.49 -14.35
CA ASP A 372 -6.37 4.50 -15.18
C ASP A 372 -4.89 4.74 -14.79
N SER A 373 -4.62 4.95 -13.53
CA SER A 373 -3.26 5.15 -13.02
C SER A 373 -2.37 3.94 -13.33
N THR A 374 -2.83 2.73 -13.03
CA THR A 374 -2.07 1.50 -13.30
C THR A 374 -1.89 1.28 -14.80
N PHE A 375 -2.86 1.65 -15.63
CA PHE A 375 -2.73 1.58 -17.09
C PHE A 375 -1.52 2.41 -17.56
N PHE A 376 -1.38 3.65 -17.09
CA PHE A 376 -0.23 4.49 -17.42
C PHE A 376 1.09 3.94 -16.90
N HIS A 377 1.11 3.36 -15.69
CA HIS A 377 2.36 2.90 -15.07
C HIS A 377 2.85 1.55 -15.60
N ALA A 378 1.95 0.60 -15.86
CA ALA A 378 2.32 -0.77 -16.14
C ALA A 378 1.44 -1.45 -17.20
N GLY A 379 0.24 -0.91 -17.51
CA GLY A 379 -0.70 -1.54 -18.45
C GLY A 379 -0.31 -1.36 -19.91
N MET A 380 0.29 -0.22 -20.28
CA MET A 380 0.64 0.08 -21.68
C MET A 380 1.55 -0.98 -22.32
N PRO A 381 2.69 -1.39 -21.73
CA PRO A 381 3.54 -2.42 -22.31
C PRO A 381 2.81 -3.76 -22.47
N ALA A 382 1.96 -4.11 -21.51
CA ALA A 382 1.19 -5.35 -21.58
C ALA A 382 0.10 -5.30 -22.67
N LEU A 383 -0.49 -4.13 -22.94
CA LEU A 383 -1.42 -3.95 -24.05
C LEU A 383 -0.71 -4.04 -25.40
N VAL A 384 0.47 -3.41 -25.54
CA VAL A 384 1.32 -3.54 -26.74
C VAL A 384 1.63 -5.03 -27.02
N ASN A 385 1.98 -5.79 -25.99
CA ASN A 385 2.24 -7.22 -26.11
C ASN A 385 0.98 -8.00 -26.57
N ALA A 386 -0.21 -7.65 -26.04
CA ALA A 386 -1.47 -8.27 -26.45
C ALA A 386 -1.78 -8.00 -27.93
N VAL A 387 -1.59 -6.76 -28.39
CA VAL A 387 -1.76 -6.37 -29.80
C VAL A 387 -0.77 -7.09 -30.70
N GLN A 388 0.52 -7.07 -30.33
CA GLN A 388 1.58 -7.74 -31.10
C GLN A 388 1.27 -9.22 -31.33
N HIS A 389 0.68 -9.87 -30.36
CA HIS A 389 0.36 -11.31 -30.45
C HIS A 389 -1.08 -11.62 -30.87
N GLY A 390 -1.89 -10.61 -31.13
CA GLY A 390 -3.30 -10.78 -31.51
C GLY A 390 -4.12 -11.54 -30.46
N THR A 391 -3.82 -11.33 -29.15
CA THR A 391 -4.46 -12.10 -28.07
C THR A 391 -5.93 -11.70 -27.92
N PRO A 392 -6.90 -12.61 -28.13
CA PRO A 392 -8.31 -12.27 -28.05
C PRO A 392 -8.76 -12.04 -26.61
N LEU A 393 -8.78 -10.78 -26.16
CA LEU A 393 -9.23 -10.40 -24.83
C LEU A 393 -9.98 -9.06 -24.85
N VAL A 394 -10.80 -8.81 -23.84
CA VAL A 394 -11.40 -7.50 -23.55
C VAL A 394 -10.64 -6.86 -22.40
N LEU A 395 -10.07 -5.69 -22.60
CA LEU A 395 -9.54 -4.85 -21.53
C LEU A 395 -10.56 -3.80 -21.14
N ILE A 396 -10.92 -3.72 -19.86
CA ILE A 396 -11.75 -2.64 -19.31
C ILE A 396 -10.84 -1.73 -18.49
N ILE A 397 -10.65 -0.50 -18.96
CA ILE A 397 -9.93 0.54 -18.23
C ILE A 397 -10.95 1.35 -17.42
N LEU A 398 -10.83 1.30 -16.10
CA LEU A 398 -11.70 2.03 -15.19
C LEU A 398 -11.08 3.40 -14.91
N ASP A 399 -11.44 4.38 -15.74
CA ASP A 399 -10.92 5.74 -15.70
C ASP A 399 -11.75 6.62 -14.77
N ASN A 400 -11.24 6.83 -13.56
CA ASN A 400 -11.84 7.76 -12.61
C ASN A 400 -11.05 9.07 -12.42
N GLY A 401 -10.00 9.30 -13.21
CA GLY A 401 -9.16 10.49 -13.21
C GLY A 401 -8.19 10.59 -12.04
N TRP A 402 -8.11 9.60 -11.16
CA TRP A 402 -7.36 9.67 -9.92
C TRP A 402 -6.69 8.34 -9.53
N THR A 403 -5.53 8.41 -8.90
CA THR A 403 -4.96 7.29 -8.13
C THR A 403 -5.66 7.26 -6.76
N SER A 404 -6.92 6.78 -6.75
CA SER A 404 -7.86 7.06 -5.66
C SER A 404 -7.55 6.31 -4.37
N MET A 405 -7.20 5.01 -4.45
CA MET A 405 -7.05 4.14 -3.28
C MET A 405 -5.96 4.61 -2.32
N THR A 406 -4.90 5.22 -2.82
CA THR A 406 -3.74 5.66 -2.03
C THR A 406 -3.81 7.13 -1.59
N GLY A 407 -4.93 7.83 -1.84
CA GLY A 407 -5.13 9.19 -1.36
C GLY A 407 -5.34 10.24 -2.46
N PHE A 408 -5.87 9.84 -3.60
CA PHE A 408 -6.28 10.75 -4.69
C PHE A 408 -5.10 11.51 -5.32
N GLN A 409 -3.99 10.81 -5.60
CA GLN A 409 -2.90 11.41 -6.36
C GLN A 409 -3.33 11.61 -7.82
N VAL A 410 -2.80 12.66 -8.42
CA VAL A 410 -2.95 12.90 -9.87
C VAL A 410 -2.18 11.85 -10.66
N ASN A 411 -2.72 11.51 -11.85
CA ASN A 411 -2.06 10.67 -12.84
C ASN A 411 -2.03 11.41 -14.20
N PRO A 412 -1.35 10.90 -15.23
CA PRO A 412 -1.26 11.60 -16.52
C PRO A 412 -2.61 11.90 -17.18
N GLY A 413 -3.67 11.14 -16.86
CA GLY A 413 -5.04 11.34 -17.35
C GLY A 413 -5.89 12.28 -16.51
N SER A 414 -5.39 12.75 -15.35
CA SER A 414 -6.13 13.66 -14.48
C SER A 414 -6.36 15.02 -15.14
N ASP A 415 -7.42 15.72 -14.72
CA ASP A 415 -7.71 17.06 -15.21
C ASP A 415 -6.54 18.02 -14.94
N VAL A 416 -6.21 18.85 -15.92
CA VAL A 416 -5.08 19.80 -15.85
C VAL A 416 -5.21 20.82 -14.72
N GLY A 417 -6.42 21.11 -14.27
CA GLY A 417 -6.67 21.98 -13.11
C GLY A 417 -6.11 21.44 -11.78
N PHE A 418 -5.81 20.16 -11.72
CA PHE A 418 -5.22 19.50 -10.55
C PHE A 418 -3.74 19.17 -10.70
N GLN A 419 -3.17 19.38 -11.88
CA GLN A 419 -1.77 19.10 -12.18
C GLN A 419 -0.90 20.33 -11.96
N ALA A 420 0.43 20.14 -11.98
CA ALA A 420 1.37 21.26 -11.95
C ALA A 420 1.18 22.20 -13.16
N ALA A 421 1.50 23.47 -12.98
CA ALA A 421 1.40 24.47 -14.06
C ALA A 421 2.18 24.02 -15.31
N GLY A 422 1.57 24.14 -16.47
CA GLY A 422 2.16 23.71 -17.74
C GLY A 422 2.02 22.22 -18.08
N SER A 423 1.40 21.42 -17.22
CA SER A 423 1.11 20.02 -17.50
C SER A 423 0.07 19.88 -18.62
N ARG A 424 0.11 18.74 -19.32
CA ARG A 424 -0.86 18.35 -20.35
C ARG A 424 -1.53 17.05 -19.94
N ARG A 425 -2.84 16.98 -20.13
CA ARG A 425 -3.59 15.74 -19.95
C ARG A 425 -3.27 14.77 -21.08
N VAL A 426 -2.98 13.51 -20.73
CA VAL A 426 -2.82 12.41 -21.69
C VAL A 426 -4.16 11.69 -21.84
N SER A 427 -4.67 11.60 -23.08
CA SER A 427 -5.91 10.85 -23.35
C SER A 427 -5.63 9.36 -23.41
N ILE A 428 -6.27 8.59 -22.53
CA ILE A 428 -6.23 7.12 -22.56
C ILE A 428 -6.76 6.61 -23.89
N GLU A 429 -7.86 7.18 -24.39
CA GLU A 429 -8.46 6.77 -25.66
C GLU A 429 -7.50 6.96 -26.83
N ALA A 430 -6.85 8.12 -26.91
CA ALA A 430 -5.88 8.41 -27.99
C ALA A 430 -4.69 7.43 -27.93
N VAL A 431 -4.18 7.14 -26.74
CA VAL A 431 -3.09 6.17 -26.54
C VAL A 431 -3.52 4.77 -26.97
N VAL A 432 -4.67 4.30 -26.51
CA VAL A 432 -5.20 2.96 -26.83
C VAL A 432 -5.40 2.80 -28.35
N ARG A 433 -6.01 3.78 -29.02
CA ARG A 433 -6.20 3.75 -30.47
C ARG A 433 -4.88 3.74 -31.23
N ALA A 434 -3.89 4.53 -30.78
CA ALA A 434 -2.56 4.56 -31.38
C ALA A 434 -1.79 3.22 -31.25
N MET A 435 -2.13 2.39 -30.26
CA MET A 435 -1.55 1.06 -30.10
C MET A 435 -2.10 0.02 -31.11
N GLY A 436 -3.14 0.33 -31.87
CA GLY A 436 -3.66 -0.53 -32.94
C GLY A 436 -4.56 -1.66 -32.42
N VAL A 437 -5.35 -1.41 -31.36
CA VAL A 437 -6.37 -2.35 -30.89
C VAL A 437 -7.49 -2.52 -31.92
N ASP A 438 -8.09 -3.71 -31.98
CA ASP A 438 -9.14 -4.01 -32.96
C ASP A 438 -10.48 -3.32 -32.68
N TYR A 439 -10.76 -3.05 -31.40
CA TYR A 439 -11.96 -2.33 -30.94
C TYR A 439 -11.62 -1.41 -29.78
N ALA A 440 -12.11 -0.18 -29.82
CA ALA A 440 -11.99 0.76 -28.71
C ALA A 440 -13.27 1.58 -28.56
N ALA A 441 -13.84 1.60 -27.34
CA ALA A 441 -15.03 2.38 -27.02
C ALA A 441 -14.91 3.04 -25.65
N VAL A 442 -15.52 4.22 -25.51
CA VAL A 442 -15.68 4.92 -24.23
C VAL A 442 -17.13 4.82 -23.78
N LEU A 443 -17.35 4.61 -22.48
CA LEU A 443 -18.69 4.59 -21.89
C LEU A 443 -18.73 5.40 -20.59
N ASP A 444 -19.88 5.96 -20.26
CA ASP A 444 -20.21 6.43 -18.92
C ASP A 444 -20.84 5.27 -18.12
N PRO A 445 -20.24 4.82 -17.01
CA PRO A 445 -20.76 3.70 -16.22
C PRO A 445 -22.08 4.00 -15.51
N PHE A 446 -22.56 5.24 -15.50
CA PHE A 446 -23.88 5.57 -14.94
C PHE A 446 -24.99 5.55 -15.99
N ASP A 447 -24.67 5.71 -17.27
CA ASP A 447 -25.61 5.41 -18.36
C ASP A 447 -25.64 3.89 -18.59
N GLN A 448 -26.40 3.19 -17.74
CA GLN A 448 -26.45 1.72 -17.76
C GLN A 448 -26.93 1.13 -19.10
N PRO A 449 -27.96 1.68 -19.77
CA PRO A 449 -28.37 1.16 -21.08
C PRO A 449 -27.25 1.22 -22.12
N ALA A 450 -26.59 2.36 -22.30
CA ALA A 450 -25.50 2.51 -23.25
C ALA A 450 -24.28 1.68 -22.85
N ALA A 451 -23.92 1.65 -21.55
CA ALA A 451 -22.81 0.87 -21.05
C ALA A 451 -22.97 -0.64 -21.28
N ILE A 452 -24.17 -1.17 -21.10
CA ILE A 452 -24.48 -2.59 -21.38
C ILE A 452 -24.26 -2.91 -22.86
N GLU A 453 -24.72 -2.06 -23.78
CA GLU A 453 -24.55 -2.29 -25.23
C GLU A 453 -23.08 -2.24 -25.64
N VAL A 454 -22.30 -1.27 -25.12
CA VAL A 454 -20.85 -1.21 -25.37
C VAL A 454 -20.15 -2.47 -24.86
N MET A 455 -20.48 -2.94 -23.67
CA MET A 455 -19.91 -4.18 -23.10
C MET A 455 -20.27 -5.41 -23.94
N LYS A 456 -21.51 -5.54 -24.39
CA LYS A 456 -21.94 -6.63 -25.27
C LYS A 456 -21.14 -6.64 -26.59
N ASN A 457 -21.02 -5.48 -27.23
CA ASN A 457 -20.28 -5.33 -28.47
C ASN A 457 -18.80 -5.69 -28.29
N ALA A 458 -18.16 -5.24 -27.20
CA ALA A 458 -16.78 -5.58 -26.89
C ALA A 458 -16.57 -7.08 -26.64
N ILE A 459 -17.51 -7.74 -25.95
CA ILE A 459 -17.44 -9.20 -25.68
C ILE A 459 -17.59 -10.00 -26.97
N GLN A 460 -18.44 -9.57 -27.89
CA GLN A 460 -18.74 -10.27 -29.14
C GLN A 460 -17.74 -9.98 -30.26
N ALA A 461 -17.02 -8.86 -30.21
CA ALA A 461 -16.01 -8.50 -31.21
C ALA A 461 -14.79 -9.44 -31.13
N ALA A 462 -14.05 -9.52 -32.23
CA ALA A 462 -12.80 -10.29 -32.31
C ALA A 462 -11.57 -9.44 -31.95
N GLY A 463 -10.43 -10.12 -31.73
CA GLY A 463 -9.14 -9.47 -31.54
C GLY A 463 -8.94 -8.86 -30.14
N VAL A 464 -8.11 -7.82 -30.04
CA VAL A 464 -7.85 -7.06 -28.81
C VAL A 464 -8.86 -5.92 -28.69
N ARG A 465 -9.70 -5.95 -27.68
CA ARG A 465 -10.77 -5.00 -27.48
C ARG A 465 -10.54 -4.21 -26.20
N VAL A 466 -10.74 -2.90 -26.25
CA VAL A 466 -10.60 -2.01 -25.10
C VAL A 466 -11.89 -1.22 -24.87
N VAL A 467 -12.38 -1.25 -23.64
CA VAL A 467 -13.48 -0.43 -23.17
C VAL A 467 -12.93 0.52 -22.10
N ILE A 468 -13.17 1.82 -22.26
CA ILE A 468 -12.76 2.85 -21.30
C ILE A 468 -14.02 3.31 -20.58
N ALA A 469 -14.17 2.88 -19.31
CA ALA A 469 -15.28 3.29 -18.45
C ALA A 469 -14.88 4.58 -17.72
N GLN A 470 -15.33 5.72 -18.27
CA GLN A 470 -14.85 7.03 -17.86
C GLN A 470 -15.88 7.79 -17.04
N ARG A 471 -15.58 8.02 -15.78
CA ARG A 471 -16.31 8.93 -14.91
C ARG A 471 -15.50 9.23 -13.66
N GLU A 472 -15.47 10.51 -13.24
CA GLU A 472 -14.67 10.93 -12.09
C GLU A 472 -15.05 10.21 -10.79
N CYS A 473 -14.05 10.02 -9.92
CA CYS A 473 -14.22 9.41 -8.60
C CYS A 473 -15.26 10.15 -7.75
N ALA A 474 -16.28 9.44 -7.26
CA ALA A 474 -17.37 10.04 -6.50
C ALA A 474 -16.91 10.79 -5.23
N LEU A 475 -15.84 10.31 -4.57
CA LEU A 475 -15.33 10.96 -3.36
C LEU A 475 -14.61 12.28 -3.66
N THR A 476 -13.97 12.42 -4.81
CA THR A 476 -13.37 13.69 -5.23
C THR A 476 -14.42 14.69 -5.68
N VAL A 477 -15.47 14.23 -6.35
CA VAL A 477 -16.64 15.06 -6.69
C VAL A 477 -17.32 15.56 -5.43
N ALA A 478 -17.61 14.69 -4.46
CA ALA A 478 -18.29 15.05 -3.21
C ALA A 478 -17.53 16.08 -2.35
N ARG A 479 -16.20 16.16 -2.48
CA ARG A 479 -15.39 17.19 -1.81
C ARG A 479 -15.57 18.59 -2.40
N ARG A 480 -15.97 18.69 -3.66
CA ARG A 480 -16.07 19.97 -4.40
C ARG A 480 -17.50 20.43 -4.61
N VAL A 481 -18.42 19.48 -4.79
CA VAL A 481 -19.84 19.75 -5.06
C VAL A 481 -20.61 19.50 -3.78
N LYS A 482 -21.18 20.57 -3.20
CA LYS A 482 -21.96 20.49 -1.95
C LYS A 482 -23.42 20.17 -2.22
N GLU A 483 -23.97 20.71 -3.30
CA GLU A 483 -25.33 20.42 -3.73
C GLU A 483 -25.31 19.15 -4.58
N ARG A 484 -26.09 18.16 -4.19
CA ARG A 484 -26.21 16.87 -4.87
C ARG A 484 -27.65 16.46 -4.96
N GLU A 485 -28.01 15.91 -6.07
CA GLU A 485 -29.25 15.19 -6.23
C GLU A 485 -29.23 13.97 -5.31
N LEU A 486 -30.33 13.69 -4.66
CA LEU A 486 -30.45 12.53 -3.78
C LEU A 486 -31.49 11.58 -4.36
N TYR A 487 -31.39 10.32 -4.00
CA TYR A 487 -32.40 9.33 -4.34
C TYR A 487 -33.08 8.85 -3.07
N ARG A 488 -34.39 8.66 -3.15
CA ARG A 488 -35.21 8.16 -2.05
C ARG A 488 -36.02 6.96 -2.47
N ILE A 489 -36.23 6.03 -1.55
CA ILE A 489 -37.10 4.87 -1.77
C ILE A 489 -38.45 5.12 -1.17
N TYR A 490 -39.48 5.10 -2.00
CA TYR A 490 -40.86 5.28 -1.57
C TYR A 490 -41.40 3.97 -1.03
N ARG A 491 -41.73 3.97 0.25
CA ARG A 491 -42.19 2.80 1.01
C ARG A 491 -43.42 2.11 0.39
N GLU A 492 -44.31 2.89 -0.14
CA GLU A 492 -45.59 2.43 -0.70
C GLU A 492 -45.35 1.55 -1.91
N ALA A 493 -44.43 1.90 -2.76
CA ALA A 493 -44.05 1.16 -3.98
C ALA A 493 -42.97 0.07 -3.72
N CYS A 494 -42.26 0.14 -2.60
CA CYS A 494 -41.21 -0.84 -2.29
C CYS A 494 -41.78 -2.19 -1.85
N THR A 495 -41.51 -3.24 -2.62
CA THR A 495 -41.91 -4.63 -2.34
C THR A 495 -40.92 -5.42 -1.52
N PHE A 496 -39.87 -4.78 -1.04
CA PHE A 496 -38.75 -5.39 -0.30
C PHE A 496 -38.06 -6.54 -1.05
N CYS A 497 -38.05 -6.47 -2.38
CA CYS A 497 -37.35 -7.47 -3.22
C CYS A 497 -35.82 -7.43 -3.11
N ARG A 498 -35.27 -6.36 -2.56
CA ARG A 498 -33.81 -6.11 -2.31
C ARG A 498 -32.96 -6.12 -3.60
N ALA A 499 -33.53 -6.01 -4.78
CA ALA A 499 -32.79 -6.03 -6.05
C ALA A 499 -31.76 -4.89 -6.09
N CYS A 500 -32.12 -3.68 -5.64
CA CYS A 500 -31.23 -2.53 -5.54
C CYS A 500 -29.96 -2.84 -4.72
N LEU A 501 -30.09 -3.52 -3.59
CA LEU A 501 -28.96 -3.91 -2.75
C LEU A 501 -28.19 -5.10 -3.34
N ARG A 502 -28.88 -6.15 -3.79
CA ARG A 502 -28.23 -7.36 -4.30
C ARG A 502 -27.48 -7.17 -5.60
N GLU A 503 -27.90 -6.23 -6.45
CA GLU A 503 -27.19 -5.94 -7.69
C GLU A 503 -26.06 -4.93 -7.48
N THR A 504 -26.28 -3.90 -6.65
CA THR A 504 -25.29 -2.83 -6.49
C THR A 504 -24.36 -3.02 -5.30
N GLY A 505 -24.80 -3.62 -4.18
CA GLY A 505 -24.03 -3.64 -2.93
C GLY A 505 -23.69 -2.25 -2.40
N CYS A 506 -24.52 -1.24 -2.68
CA CYS A 506 -24.22 0.14 -2.29
C CYS A 506 -24.30 0.30 -0.76
N PRO A 507 -23.27 0.89 -0.10
CA PRO A 507 -23.29 1.07 1.35
C PRO A 507 -24.31 2.08 1.86
N ALA A 508 -24.86 2.93 0.98
CA ALA A 508 -25.97 3.82 1.31
C ALA A 508 -27.33 3.10 1.40
N LEU A 509 -27.44 1.86 0.90
CA LEU A 509 -28.66 1.08 0.95
C LEU A 509 -28.72 0.24 2.23
N HIS A 510 -29.82 0.33 2.95
CA HIS A 510 -30.05 -0.48 4.14
C HIS A 510 -31.48 -0.99 4.22
N MET A 511 -31.68 -2.03 5.02
CA MET A 511 -33.00 -2.57 5.32
C MET A 511 -33.56 -1.88 6.55
N THR A 512 -34.84 -1.48 6.50
CA THR A 512 -35.52 -0.84 7.63
C THR A 512 -36.95 -1.34 7.75
N ARG A 513 -37.59 -1.03 8.86
CA ARG A 513 -39.00 -1.36 9.15
C ARG A 513 -39.72 -0.13 9.63
N THR A 514 -40.93 0.07 9.11
CA THR A 514 -41.84 1.09 9.59
C THR A 514 -43.20 0.46 9.86
N GLY A 515 -43.61 0.40 11.13
CA GLY A 515 -44.73 -0.43 11.56
C GLY A 515 -44.45 -1.90 11.26
N ASP A 516 -45.37 -2.58 10.63
CA ASP A 516 -45.25 -4.01 10.26
C ASP A 516 -44.61 -4.23 8.88
N LYS A 517 -44.33 -3.17 8.11
CA LYS A 517 -43.78 -3.28 6.75
C LYS A 517 -42.27 -3.12 6.72
N GLU A 518 -41.58 -4.13 6.27
CA GLU A 518 -40.16 -4.04 5.88
C GLU A 518 -40.01 -3.39 4.51
N HIS A 519 -38.99 -2.55 4.35
CA HIS A 519 -38.65 -1.90 3.08
C HIS A 519 -37.18 -1.56 3.02
N MET A 520 -36.70 -1.25 1.81
CA MET A 520 -35.34 -0.68 1.63
C MET A 520 -35.38 0.82 1.89
N ALA A 521 -34.29 1.37 2.41
CA ALA A 521 -34.07 2.80 2.55
C ALA A 521 -32.67 3.20 2.05
N ILE A 522 -32.51 4.48 1.78
CA ILE A 522 -31.22 5.08 1.38
C ILE A 522 -30.80 6.03 2.52
N ASP A 523 -29.58 5.86 2.96
CA ASP A 523 -28.91 6.83 3.84
C ASP A 523 -28.55 8.07 3.01
N GLU A 524 -29.21 9.18 3.30
CA GLU A 524 -29.04 10.45 2.57
C GLU A 524 -27.65 11.07 2.80
N GLU A 525 -26.99 10.81 3.93
CA GLU A 525 -25.64 11.29 4.20
C GLU A 525 -24.60 10.57 3.33
N LEU A 526 -24.78 9.28 3.11
CA LEU A 526 -23.90 8.46 2.29
C LEU A 526 -24.24 8.52 0.79
N CYS A 527 -25.49 8.84 0.43
CA CYS A 527 -25.94 8.87 -0.96
C CYS A 527 -25.22 10.00 -1.73
N THR A 528 -24.74 9.69 -2.93
CA THR A 528 -24.06 10.65 -3.84
C THR A 528 -24.88 11.00 -5.07
N GLY A 529 -26.12 10.54 -5.18
CA GLY A 529 -27.00 10.88 -6.30
C GLY A 529 -26.72 10.16 -7.63
N CYS A 530 -26.04 9.02 -7.62
CA CYS A 530 -25.60 8.35 -8.84
C CYS A 530 -26.71 7.60 -9.62
N GLY A 531 -27.88 7.37 -9.05
CA GLY A 531 -29.01 6.73 -9.70
C GLY A 531 -28.90 5.21 -9.96
N LEU A 532 -27.74 4.56 -9.74
CA LEU A 532 -27.57 3.13 -10.07
C LEU A 532 -28.60 2.21 -9.40
N CYS A 533 -29.01 2.50 -8.16
CA CYS A 533 -30.02 1.72 -7.45
C CYS A 533 -31.41 1.83 -8.12
N ALA A 534 -31.75 2.98 -8.71
CA ALA A 534 -32.99 3.17 -9.43
C ALA A 534 -33.05 2.27 -10.68
N THR A 535 -31.92 2.10 -11.40
CA THR A 535 -31.85 1.20 -12.58
C THR A 535 -32.08 -0.27 -12.23
N CYS A 536 -32.03 -0.65 -10.95
CA CYS A 536 -32.30 -2.01 -10.48
C CYS A 536 -33.75 -2.20 -10.01
N CYS A 537 -34.52 -1.12 -9.85
CA CYS A 537 -35.87 -1.19 -9.30
C CYS A 537 -36.92 -1.43 -10.40
N LYS A 538 -37.51 -2.62 -10.39
CA LYS A 538 -38.59 -2.98 -11.34
C LYS A 538 -39.95 -2.44 -10.94
N PHE A 539 -40.08 -1.90 -9.74
CA PHE A 539 -41.32 -1.43 -9.15
C PHE A 539 -41.42 0.10 -9.12
N ASP A 540 -40.48 0.76 -9.76
CA ASP A 540 -40.40 2.22 -9.81
C ASP A 540 -40.51 2.89 -8.41
N ALA A 541 -39.86 2.27 -7.43
CA ALA A 541 -39.91 2.75 -6.04
C ALA A 541 -38.76 3.70 -5.68
N ILE A 542 -37.83 3.97 -6.58
CA ILE A 542 -36.60 4.75 -6.31
C ILE A 542 -36.53 5.94 -7.25
N HIS A 543 -36.70 7.13 -6.72
CA HIS A 543 -36.70 8.35 -7.51
C HIS A 543 -35.71 9.37 -6.95
N GLU A 544 -35.26 10.22 -7.85
CA GLU A 544 -34.52 11.42 -7.53
C GLU A 544 -35.39 12.41 -6.75
N VAL A 545 -34.80 13.05 -5.77
CA VAL A 545 -35.41 14.14 -5.00
C VAL A 545 -34.45 15.31 -4.95
N GLN A 546 -34.97 16.51 -5.11
CA GLN A 546 -34.17 17.71 -4.88
C GLN A 546 -33.79 17.78 -3.40
N ALA A 547 -32.50 18.08 -3.10
CA ALA A 547 -31.96 18.20 -1.75
C ALA A 547 -32.53 19.41 -1.02
#